data_0e18c7139f9b0642dbb9cec192580156
#
_entry.id   0e18c7139f9b0642dbb9cec192580156
#
_cell.length_a   1.000
_cell.length_b   1.000
_cell.length_c   1.000
_cell.angle_alpha   90.00
_cell.angle_beta   90.00
_cell.angle_gamma   90.00
#
_symmetry.space_group_name_H-M   'P 1'
#
loop_
_entity.id
_entity.type
_entity.pdbx_description
1 polymer ?
#
loop_
_entity_poly.entity_id
_entity_poly.type
_entity_poly.pdbx_seq_one_letter_code
_entity_poly.pdbx_strand_id
1 'polypeptide(L)'
;MKKIFLIFLLIFINQNVFSQETENINQELPTEYGVFTIPLWTKLTIELKETSKDKFEYRIISSETYDEMYSFEKREKVFSENPIENTIDILFVGAYYNEGKEDKDYKTLLKIRNNLKVPIMYKADIKYYFKDEFENTSIVGAFPGSDTQEIWAHKIDLIALYDFEVLKTK
;
A
#
# COMPACT_ATOMS: atom_id res chain seq x y z
N MET A 1 -31.74 1.73 66.98
CA MET A 1 -30.90 2.58 66.11
C MET A 1 -30.08 1.66 65.20
N LYS A 2 -30.52 1.46 63.96
CA LYS A 2 -29.83 0.60 62.98
C LYS A 2 -28.97 1.47 62.12
N LYS A 3 -27.64 1.29 62.19
CA LYS A 3 -26.70 1.94 61.29
C LYS A 3 -26.69 1.18 59.98
N ILE A 4 -27.18 1.80 58.90
CA ILE A 4 -27.07 1.32 57.54
C ILE A 4 -25.68 1.69 57.03
N PHE A 5 -24.87 0.67 56.80
CA PHE A 5 -23.56 0.83 56.17
C PHE A 5 -23.75 0.81 54.66
N LEU A 6 -23.65 2.00 54.05
CA LEU A 6 -23.73 2.16 52.62
C LEU A 6 -22.35 1.84 52.01
N ILE A 7 -22.20 0.62 51.51
CA ILE A 7 -21.00 0.24 50.76
C ILE A 7 -21.12 0.82 49.36
N PHE A 8 -20.37 1.87 49.09
CA PHE A 8 -20.12 2.36 47.73
C PHE A 8 -19.20 1.38 47.02
N LEU A 9 -19.77 0.50 46.23
CA LEU A 9 -19.02 -0.35 45.29
C LEU A 9 -18.59 0.54 44.12
N LEU A 10 -17.38 1.08 44.21
CA LEU A 10 -16.69 1.74 43.08
C LEU A 10 -16.35 0.66 42.06
N ILE A 11 -17.24 0.49 41.07
CA ILE A 11 -16.94 -0.28 39.87
C ILE A 11 -15.99 0.60 39.04
N PHE A 12 -14.70 0.37 39.18
CA PHE A 12 -13.72 0.81 38.22
C PHE A 12 -13.98 0.01 36.92
N ILE A 13 -14.75 0.59 36.04
CA ILE A 13 -14.79 0.16 34.64
C ILE A 13 -13.42 0.54 34.08
N ASN A 14 -12.48 -0.42 34.09
CA ASN A 14 -11.31 -0.35 33.25
C ASN A 14 -11.80 -0.37 31.80
N GLN A 15 -12.07 0.81 31.26
CA GLN A 15 -12.10 1.00 29.84
C GLN A 15 -10.65 0.80 29.38
N ASN A 16 -10.33 -0.44 29.02
CA ASN A 16 -9.24 -0.69 28.09
C ASN A 16 -9.64 0.04 26.79
N VAL A 17 -9.30 1.32 26.72
CA VAL A 17 -9.14 2.01 25.47
C VAL A 17 -8.00 1.25 24.81
N PHE A 18 -8.35 0.29 23.97
CA PHE A 18 -7.48 -0.16 22.90
C PHE A 18 -7.29 1.10 22.03
N SER A 19 -6.32 1.92 22.44
CA SER A 19 -5.61 2.75 21.50
C SER A 19 -5.04 1.75 20.52
N GLN A 20 -5.65 1.60 19.35
CA GLN A 20 -4.92 1.21 18.17
C GLN A 20 -3.84 2.28 18.04
N GLU A 21 -2.69 2.02 18.64
CA GLU A 21 -1.44 2.56 18.14
C GLU A 21 -1.42 2.10 16.68
N THR A 22 -1.84 3.00 15.77
CA THR A 22 -1.30 3.01 14.44
C THR A 22 0.20 3.03 14.71
N GLU A 23 0.83 1.86 14.66
CA GLU A 23 2.26 1.77 14.51
C GLU A 23 2.56 2.65 13.31
N ASN A 24 2.99 3.88 13.59
CA ASN A 24 3.71 4.68 12.64
C ASN A 24 4.94 3.85 12.31
N ILE A 25 4.78 2.99 11.32
CA ILE A 25 5.87 2.32 10.67
C ILE A 25 6.61 3.44 9.95
N ASN A 26 7.41 4.17 10.71
CA ASN A 26 8.58 4.88 10.21
C ASN A 26 9.55 3.80 9.72
N GLN A 27 9.12 3.03 8.75
CA GLN A 27 9.99 2.16 7.99
C GLN A 27 10.75 3.05 7.00
N GLU A 28 11.68 3.84 7.53
CA GLU A 28 12.95 4.03 6.86
C GLU A 28 13.58 2.64 6.81
N LEU A 29 13.13 1.81 5.89
CA LEU A 29 13.82 0.59 5.50
C LEU A 29 14.61 0.93 4.25
N PRO A 30 15.87 1.37 4.37
CA PRO A 30 16.79 1.16 3.30
C PRO A 30 16.95 -0.35 3.23
N THR A 31 16.43 -0.97 2.20
CA THR A 31 16.88 -2.29 1.80
C THR A 31 18.37 -2.21 1.49
N GLU A 32 19.03 -3.35 1.29
CA GLU A 32 20.44 -3.41 0.82
C GLU A 32 20.72 -2.49 -0.38
N TYR A 33 19.68 -2.05 -1.10
CA TYR A 33 19.76 -1.21 -2.30
C TYR A 33 19.27 0.24 -2.09
N GLY A 34 18.97 0.65 -0.86
CA GLY A 34 18.49 2.01 -0.59
C GLY A 34 17.09 2.30 -1.12
N VAL A 35 16.27 1.27 -1.41
CA VAL A 35 14.90 1.36 -1.85
C VAL A 35 13.96 0.69 -0.85
N PHE A 36 12.73 1.17 -0.74
CA PHE A 36 11.73 0.55 0.13
C PHE A 36 11.21 -0.73 -0.51
N THR A 37 11.10 -1.79 0.30
CA THR A 37 10.34 -2.97 -0.07
C THR A 37 8.97 -2.92 0.56
N ILE A 38 7.95 -3.14 -0.26
CA ILE A 38 6.55 -3.14 0.13
C ILE A 38 6.13 -4.60 0.24
N PRO A 39 5.76 -5.09 1.43
CA PRO A 39 5.23 -6.44 1.59
C PRO A 39 3.83 -6.57 0.98
N LEU A 40 3.48 -7.79 0.55
CA LEU A 40 2.11 -8.11 0.17
C LEU A 40 1.14 -7.75 1.30
N TRP A 41 -0.09 -7.39 0.99
CA TRP A 41 -1.12 -6.91 1.92
C TRP A 41 -0.88 -5.52 2.48
N THR A 42 -0.28 -4.65 1.68
CA THR A 42 0.00 -3.27 2.07
C THR A 42 -0.79 -2.28 1.23
N LYS A 43 -1.35 -1.29 1.89
CA LYS A 43 -1.84 -0.06 1.27
C LYS A 43 -1.05 1.11 1.83
N LEU A 44 -0.50 1.95 0.96
CA LEU A 44 0.33 3.07 1.39
C LEU A 44 0.17 4.27 0.47
N THR A 45 0.55 5.44 0.98
CA THR A 45 0.66 6.67 0.22
C THR A 45 2.08 7.19 0.34
N ILE A 46 2.70 7.48 -0.80
CA ILE A 46 4.00 8.12 -0.87
C ILE A 46 3.85 9.55 -1.38
N GLU A 47 4.64 10.47 -0.82
CA GLU A 47 4.80 11.82 -1.36
C GLU A 47 6.01 11.83 -2.28
N LEU A 48 5.85 12.40 -3.47
CA LEU A 48 6.94 12.61 -4.43
C LEU A 48 7.42 14.06 -4.37
N LYS A 49 8.73 14.23 -4.20
CA LYS A 49 9.39 15.54 -4.20
C LYS A 49 10.39 15.59 -5.35
N GLU A 50 10.21 16.57 -6.24
CA GLU A 50 11.16 16.80 -7.33
C GLU A 50 12.54 17.21 -6.77
N THR A 51 13.59 16.47 -7.15
CA THR A 51 14.98 16.73 -6.74
C THR A 51 15.82 17.32 -7.84
N SER A 52 15.51 16.97 -9.07
CA SER A 52 16.12 17.51 -10.28
C SER A 52 15.12 17.44 -11.41
N LYS A 53 15.44 18.05 -12.55
CA LYS A 53 14.53 18.05 -13.71
C LYS A 53 14.04 16.62 -13.99
N ASP A 54 12.73 16.44 -13.89
CA ASP A 54 12.00 15.21 -14.20
C ASP A 54 12.25 14.02 -13.27
N LYS A 55 12.97 14.19 -12.13
CA LYS A 55 13.26 13.11 -11.16
C LYS A 55 12.69 13.42 -9.78
N PHE A 56 12.24 12.38 -9.12
CA PHE A 56 11.64 12.46 -7.80
C PHE A 56 12.36 11.59 -6.78
N GLU A 57 12.49 12.13 -5.56
CA GLU A 57 12.64 11.34 -4.35
C GLU A 57 11.25 11.10 -3.75
N TYR A 58 11.09 10.08 -2.92
CA TYR A 58 9.83 9.80 -2.28
C TYR A 58 10.00 9.50 -0.79
N ARG A 59 8.93 9.74 -0.06
CA ARG A 59 8.78 9.31 1.33
C ARG A 59 7.41 8.69 1.55
N ILE A 60 7.34 7.72 2.42
CA ILE A 60 6.07 7.14 2.85
C ILE A 60 5.42 8.11 3.83
N ILE A 61 4.18 8.54 3.56
CA ILE A 61 3.41 9.42 4.45
C ILE A 61 2.28 8.68 5.18
N SER A 62 1.86 7.53 4.66
CA SER A 62 0.97 6.61 5.35
C SER A 62 1.21 5.18 4.87
N SER A 63 1.06 4.22 5.77
CA SER A 63 1.10 2.80 5.45
C SER A 63 0.16 2.06 6.40
N GLU A 64 -0.62 1.13 5.86
CA GLU A 64 -1.54 0.29 6.62
C GLU A 64 -1.56 -1.12 6.03
N THR A 65 -1.85 -2.11 6.87
CA THR A 65 -2.16 -3.46 6.40
C THR A 65 -3.53 -3.46 5.75
N TYR A 66 -3.66 -4.14 4.62
CA TYR A 66 -4.91 -4.30 3.89
C TYR A 66 -5.22 -5.79 3.77
N ASP A 67 -6.12 -6.30 4.63
CA ASP A 67 -6.35 -7.74 4.83
C ASP A 67 -7.34 -8.36 3.82
N GLU A 68 -7.90 -7.57 2.91
CA GLU A 68 -8.90 -8.04 1.98
C GLU A 68 -8.30 -8.32 0.60
N MET A 69 -8.78 -9.40 -0.04
CA MET A 69 -8.46 -9.67 -1.43
C MET A 69 -9.27 -8.76 -2.35
N TYR A 70 -8.60 -8.21 -3.37
CA TYR A 70 -9.27 -7.40 -4.37
C TYR A 70 -10.07 -8.28 -5.36
N SER A 71 -11.35 -7.96 -5.55
CA SER A 71 -12.19 -8.60 -6.56
C SER A 71 -12.20 -7.79 -7.85
N PHE A 72 -11.77 -8.39 -8.96
CA PHE A 72 -11.81 -7.73 -10.27
C PHE A 72 -13.24 -7.52 -10.78
N GLU A 73 -14.20 -8.33 -10.35
CA GLU A 73 -15.61 -8.18 -10.70
C GLU A 73 -16.27 -7.01 -9.97
N LYS A 74 -16.02 -6.88 -8.66
CA LYS A 74 -16.62 -5.84 -7.84
C LYS A 74 -16.05 -4.46 -8.12
N ARG A 75 -14.78 -4.37 -8.57
CA ARG A 75 -14.07 -3.12 -8.87
C ARG A 75 -14.14 -2.11 -7.73
N GLU A 76 -13.85 -2.59 -6.54
CA GLU A 76 -13.95 -1.79 -5.32
C GLU A 76 -13.09 -0.52 -5.40
N LYS A 77 -13.63 0.59 -4.86
CA LYS A 77 -12.87 1.83 -4.71
C LYS A 77 -12.01 1.70 -3.47
N VAL A 78 -10.71 1.46 -3.66
CA VAL A 78 -9.75 1.24 -2.57
C VAL A 78 -9.01 2.52 -2.15
N PHE A 79 -9.03 3.55 -2.99
CA PHE A 79 -8.39 4.83 -2.71
C PHE A 79 -9.42 5.91 -2.34
N SER A 80 -8.96 6.90 -1.56
CA SER A 80 -9.79 8.02 -1.11
C SER A 80 -10.36 8.82 -2.30
N GLU A 81 -11.59 9.30 -2.18
CA GLU A 81 -12.18 10.22 -3.16
C GLU A 81 -11.55 11.63 -3.07
N ASN A 82 -10.87 11.94 -1.95
CA ASN A 82 -10.15 13.18 -1.75
C ASN A 82 -8.65 12.90 -1.64
N PRO A 83 -7.94 12.71 -2.76
CA PRO A 83 -6.52 12.40 -2.76
C PRO A 83 -5.69 13.59 -2.27
N ILE A 84 -4.55 13.30 -1.68
CA ILE A 84 -3.55 14.31 -1.34
C ILE A 84 -2.76 14.66 -2.62
N GLU A 85 -2.65 15.94 -2.96
CA GLU A 85 -1.86 16.38 -4.12
C GLU A 85 -0.37 15.99 -3.98
N ASN A 86 0.28 15.75 -5.10
CA ASN A 86 1.70 15.36 -5.21
C ASN A 86 2.04 14.02 -4.54
N THR A 87 1.06 13.14 -4.45
CA THR A 87 1.24 11.80 -3.88
C THR A 87 0.95 10.69 -4.89
N ILE A 88 1.36 9.49 -4.54
CA ILE A 88 0.98 8.24 -5.19
C ILE A 88 0.33 7.37 -4.14
N ASP A 89 -0.90 6.93 -4.40
CA ASP A 89 -1.55 5.90 -3.60
C ASP A 89 -1.25 4.53 -4.19
N ILE A 90 -0.89 3.59 -3.36
CA ILE A 90 -0.45 2.24 -3.74
C ILE A 90 -1.25 1.23 -2.93
N LEU A 91 -1.76 0.21 -3.62
CA LEU A 91 -2.33 -1.00 -3.02
C LEU A 91 -1.59 -2.22 -3.60
N PHE A 92 -0.98 -3.01 -2.74
CA PHE A 92 -0.28 -4.25 -3.12
C PHE A 92 -0.88 -5.44 -2.36
N VAL A 93 -1.70 -6.24 -3.05
CA VAL A 93 -2.54 -7.27 -2.44
C VAL A 93 -2.72 -8.51 -3.31
N GLY A 94 -3.24 -9.57 -2.72
CA GLY A 94 -3.84 -10.66 -3.45
C GLY A 94 -5.14 -10.20 -4.15
N ALA A 95 -5.41 -10.75 -5.32
CA ALA A 95 -6.61 -10.45 -6.10
C ALA A 95 -7.18 -11.72 -6.74
N TYR A 96 -8.43 -11.69 -7.18
CA TYR A 96 -9.04 -12.84 -7.83
C TYR A 96 -10.08 -12.45 -8.88
N TYR A 97 -10.24 -13.35 -9.86
CA TYR A 97 -11.34 -13.42 -10.81
C TYR A 97 -12.30 -14.57 -10.43
N ASN A 98 -13.47 -14.63 -11.07
CA ASN A 98 -14.43 -15.75 -10.99
C ASN A 98 -14.76 -16.17 -9.55
N GLU A 99 -14.82 -15.22 -8.62
CA GLU A 99 -15.05 -15.47 -7.19
C GLU A 99 -13.97 -16.38 -6.53
N GLY A 100 -12.79 -16.52 -7.16
CA GLY A 100 -11.71 -17.35 -6.66
C GLY A 100 -12.02 -18.85 -6.63
N LYS A 101 -12.77 -19.37 -7.61
CA LYS A 101 -13.21 -20.77 -7.66
C LYS A 101 -12.10 -21.76 -7.92
N GLU A 102 -11.05 -21.34 -8.62
CA GLU A 102 -9.92 -22.17 -9.00
C GLU A 102 -8.58 -21.45 -8.67
N ASP A 103 -7.51 -22.20 -8.42
CA ASP A 103 -6.18 -21.63 -8.11
C ASP A 103 -5.69 -20.65 -9.19
N LYS A 104 -6.00 -20.92 -10.45
CA LYS A 104 -5.64 -20.01 -11.56
C LYS A 104 -6.32 -18.64 -11.50
N ASP A 105 -7.41 -18.52 -10.74
CA ASP A 105 -8.16 -17.28 -10.59
C ASP A 105 -7.45 -16.28 -9.66
N TYR A 106 -6.55 -16.77 -8.80
CA TYR A 106 -5.79 -15.94 -7.88
C TYR A 106 -4.60 -15.27 -8.57
N LYS A 107 -4.38 -14.00 -8.23
CA LYS A 107 -3.33 -13.14 -8.78
C LYS A 107 -2.69 -12.31 -7.67
N THR A 108 -1.56 -11.71 -7.96
CA THR A 108 -1.04 -10.57 -7.19
C THR A 108 -1.31 -9.30 -7.97
N LEU A 109 -1.82 -8.29 -7.30
CA LEU A 109 -2.18 -6.99 -7.85
C LEU A 109 -1.34 -5.89 -7.19
N LEU A 110 -0.71 -5.07 -8.02
CA LEU A 110 -0.27 -3.73 -7.67
C LEU A 110 -1.23 -2.74 -8.35
N LYS A 111 -1.92 -1.94 -7.55
CA LYS A 111 -2.77 -0.87 -8.04
C LYS A 111 -2.18 0.46 -7.60
N ILE A 112 -2.02 1.38 -8.53
CA ILE A 112 -1.40 2.69 -8.30
C ILE A 112 -2.33 3.79 -8.80
N ARG A 113 -2.54 4.82 -7.97
CA ARG A 113 -3.17 6.08 -8.37
C ARG A 113 -2.15 7.20 -8.33
N ASN A 114 -2.00 7.89 -9.45
CA ASN A 114 -1.14 9.06 -9.57
C ASN A 114 -1.94 10.34 -9.28
N ASN A 115 -1.66 10.99 -8.14
CA ASN A 115 -2.27 12.26 -7.72
C ASN A 115 -1.39 13.48 -8.10
N LEU A 116 -0.37 13.28 -8.94
CA LEU A 116 0.40 14.38 -9.54
C LEU A 116 -0.32 14.93 -10.78
N LYS A 117 0.15 16.07 -11.26
CA LYS A 117 -0.31 16.69 -12.52
C LYS A 117 0.47 16.20 -13.75
N VAL A 118 1.48 15.38 -13.56
CA VAL A 118 2.35 14.84 -14.62
C VAL A 118 2.31 13.31 -14.61
N PRO A 119 2.44 12.67 -15.79
CA PRO A 119 2.58 11.22 -15.84
C PRO A 119 3.96 10.82 -15.32
N ILE A 120 4.01 9.71 -14.59
CA ILE A 120 5.24 9.19 -14.01
C ILE A 120 5.60 7.82 -14.55
N MET A 121 6.90 7.57 -14.61
CA MET A 121 7.52 6.26 -14.79
C MET A 121 8.29 5.92 -13.51
N TYR A 122 8.41 4.65 -13.22
CA TYR A 122 9.19 4.11 -12.10
C TYR A 122 9.76 2.77 -12.51
N LYS A 123 10.68 2.23 -11.71
CA LYS A 123 11.15 0.85 -11.84
C LYS A 123 10.53 0.01 -10.74
N ALA A 124 10.39 -1.27 -11.01
CA ALA A 124 9.88 -2.23 -10.06
C ALA A 124 10.70 -3.52 -10.09
N ASP A 125 11.12 -3.97 -8.91
CA ASP A 125 11.67 -5.29 -8.69
C ASP A 125 10.72 -6.07 -7.79
N ILE A 126 10.48 -7.33 -8.11
CA ILE A 126 9.55 -8.21 -7.41
C ILE A 126 10.28 -9.42 -6.84
N LYS A 127 9.82 -9.89 -5.69
CA LYS A 127 10.27 -11.14 -5.08
C LYS A 127 9.11 -12.11 -4.96
N TYR A 128 9.18 -13.21 -5.72
CA TYR A 128 8.20 -14.29 -5.64
C TYR A 128 8.32 -15.07 -4.33
N TYR A 129 7.21 -15.62 -3.82
CA TYR A 129 7.18 -16.44 -2.60
C TYR A 129 8.11 -17.67 -2.62
N PHE A 130 8.48 -18.15 -3.80
CA PHE A 130 9.33 -19.34 -4.01
C PHE A 130 10.77 -19.00 -4.43
N LYS A 131 11.16 -17.69 -4.42
CA LYS A 131 12.50 -17.23 -4.78
C LYS A 131 13.10 -16.38 -3.66
N ASP A 132 14.41 -16.46 -3.51
CA ASP A 132 15.14 -15.65 -2.54
C ASP A 132 15.62 -14.31 -3.12
N GLU A 133 15.66 -14.18 -4.43
CA GLU A 133 16.17 -13.02 -5.15
C GLU A 133 15.05 -12.16 -5.72
N PHE A 134 15.32 -10.86 -5.86
CA PHE A 134 14.47 -9.93 -6.58
C PHE A 134 14.71 -10.05 -8.09
N GLU A 135 13.65 -9.87 -8.86
CA GLU A 135 13.68 -9.83 -10.32
C GLU A 135 13.06 -8.52 -10.80
N ASN A 136 13.73 -7.90 -11.80
CA ASN A 136 13.14 -6.74 -12.44
C ASN A 136 11.88 -7.12 -13.23
N THR A 137 10.86 -6.29 -13.14
CA THR A 137 9.62 -6.44 -13.92
C THR A 137 9.35 -5.17 -14.73
N SER A 138 8.74 -5.36 -15.91
CA SER A 138 8.26 -4.21 -16.70
C SER A 138 7.00 -3.64 -16.09
N ILE A 139 6.85 -2.34 -16.20
CA ILE A 139 5.66 -1.60 -15.75
C ILE A 139 5.21 -0.60 -16.83
N VAL A 140 3.96 -0.15 -16.75
CA VAL A 140 3.38 0.79 -17.74
C VAL A 140 3.43 2.26 -17.32
N GLY A 141 3.87 2.55 -16.09
CA GLY A 141 3.82 3.90 -15.53
C GLY A 141 2.44 4.27 -15.01
N ALA A 142 2.29 5.50 -14.50
CA ALA A 142 1.02 5.97 -13.94
C ALA A 142 0.69 7.38 -14.45
N PHE A 143 -0.57 7.55 -14.90
CA PHE A 143 -1.05 8.79 -15.49
C PHE A 143 -1.87 9.61 -14.48
N PRO A 144 -1.87 10.95 -14.60
CA PRO A 144 -2.57 11.83 -13.67
C PRO A 144 -4.05 11.46 -13.49
N GLY A 145 -4.48 11.33 -12.25
CA GLY A 145 -5.87 11.06 -11.86
C GLY A 145 -6.41 9.68 -12.26
N SER A 146 -5.55 8.79 -12.78
CA SER A 146 -5.95 7.44 -13.18
C SER A 146 -5.40 6.36 -12.25
N ASP A 147 -6.12 5.25 -12.18
CA ASP A 147 -5.67 4.03 -11.53
C ASP A 147 -4.99 3.14 -12.57
N THR A 148 -3.71 2.81 -12.34
CA THR A 148 -2.95 1.83 -13.13
C THR A 148 -2.89 0.52 -12.36
N GLN A 149 -2.88 -0.60 -13.06
CA GLN A 149 -2.82 -1.94 -12.48
C GLN A 149 -1.74 -2.78 -13.15
N GLU A 150 -0.92 -3.43 -12.33
CA GLU A 150 0.00 -4.48 -12.71
C GLU A 150 -0.46 -5.79 -12.06
N ILE A 151 -0.49 -6.86 -12.85
CA ILE A 151 -1.09 -8.13 -12.41
C ILE A 151 -0.12 -9.26 -12.70
N TRP A 152 0.19 -10.06 -11.69
CA TRP A 152 1.04 -11.25 -11.82
C TRP A 152 0.27 -12.52 -11.52
N ALA A 153 0.59 -13.57 -12.26
CA ALA A 153 -0.04 -14.87 -12.11
C ALA A 153 0.32 -15.62 -10.83
N HIS A 154 1.47 -15.29 -10.23
CA HIS A 154 2.00 -15.93 -9.04
C HIS A 154 2.02 -14.96 -7.87
N LYS A 155 2.01 -15.52 -6.65
CA LYS A 155 2.16 -14.74 -5.42
C LYS A 155 3.53 -14.08 -5.39
N ILE A 156 3.52 -12.77 -5.15
CA ILE A 156 4.70 -11.95 -4.91
C ILE A 156 4.68 -11.55 -3.44
N ASP A 157 5.74 -11.81 -2.70
CA ASP A 157 5.81 -11.47 -1.28
C ASP A 157 6.25 -10.03 -1.05
N LEU A 158 7.15 -9.52 -1.91
CA LEU A 158 7.72 -8.18 -1.79
C LEU A 158 7.81 -7.51 -3.16
N ILE A 159 7.59 -6.21 -3.19
CA ILE A 159 7.87 -5.36 -4.34
C ILE A 159 8.69 -4.15 -3.90
N ALA A 160 9.68 -3.75 -4.70
CA ALA A 160 10.43 -2.52 -4.55
C ALA A 160 10.09 -1.58 -5.70
N LEU A 161 9.74 -0.32 -5.40
CA LEU A 161 9.46 0.72 -6.39
C LEU A 161 10.50 1.81 -6.24
N TYR A 162 11.13 2.22 -7.34
CA TYR A 162 12.24 3.17 -7.30
C TYR A 162 12.41 3.91 -8.64
N ASP A 163 13.34 4.86 -8.71
CA ASP A 163 13.65 5.67 -9.90
C ASP A 163 12.40 6.35 -10.48
N PHE A 164 11.64 7.05 -9.62
CA PHE A 164 10.48 7.81 -10.08
C PHE A 164 10.91 9.00 -10.93
N GLU A 165 10.37 9.10 -12.14
CA GLU A 165 10.63 10.20 -13.07
C GLU A 165 9.41 10.57 -13.87
N VAL A 166 9.42 11.77 -14.48
CA VAL A 166 8.35 12.17 -15.42
C VAL A 166 8.42 11.31 -16.68
N LEU A 167 7.30 10.69 -17.02
CA LEU A 167 7.18 9.92 -18.26
C LEU A 167 7.27 10.86 -19.46
N LYS A 168 8.32 10.69 -20.27
CA LYS A 168 8.49 11.45 -21.52
C LYS A 168 7.71 10.78 -22.66
N THR A 169 6.65 11.42 -23.10
CA THR A 169 6.01 11.04 -24.37
C THR A 169 6.91 11.47 -25.53
N LYS A 170 7.24 10.53 -26.39
CA LYS A 170 7.97 10.80 -27.64
C LYS A 170 7.08 11.50 -28.66
#